data_f4660a75ef14af4681e267427cf71db1
#
_entry.id   f4660a75ef14af4681e267427cf71db1
#
_cell.length_a   1.000
_cell.length_b   1.000
_cell.length_c   1.000
_cell.angle_alpha   90.00
_cell.angle_beta   90.00
_cell.angle_gamma   90.00
#
_symmetry.space_group_name_H-M   'P 1'
#
loop_
_entity.id
_entity.type
_entity.pdbx_description
1 polymer ?
#
loop_
_entity_poly.entity_id
_entity_poly.type
_entity_poly.pdbx_seq_one_letter_code
_entity_poly.pdbx_strand_id
1 'polypeptide(L)'
;MEFLDNKSYFDGDKPLIIPHRGGSNIVPENTLHGLELAIKEGFSHFETDLRMSKDGEIFLHHDETFDRTTNVSGKVQDFNWSEISKINAGYKFYEKSQQKDKTTNFVRLVDALKMNEKLKFNLDLKQTGMAKKVVEIINSLNAKERVLVSSFSPKRLDEFLNVSKLSLIHI
;
A
#
# COMPACT_ATOMS: atom_id res chain seq x y z
N MET A 1 0.78 10.25 27.12
CA MET A 1 0.47 9.75 25.77
C MET A 1 1.50 8.67 25.47
N GLU A 2 1.18 7.40 25.73
CA GLU A 2 2.08 6.29 25.39
C GLU A 2 2.00 6.06 23.89
N PHE A 3 3.07 6.41 23.18
CA PHE A 3 3.27 5.91 21.83
C PHE A 3 3.61 4.42 21.94
N LEU A 4 3.00 3.58 21.12
CA LEU A 4 3.42 2.19 21.00
C LEU A 4 4.90 2.18 20.59
N ASP A 5 5.73 1.57 21.43
CA ASP A 5 7.16 1.39 21.13
C ASP A 5 7.28 0.38 19.98
N ASN A 6 7.43 0.90 18.76
CA ASN A 6 7.54 0.07 17.55
C ASN A 6 8.92 -0.58 17.39
N LYS A 7 9.58 -0.94 18.48
CA LYS A 7 10.84 -1.69 18.38
C LYS A 7 10.70 -2.91 17.48
N SER A 8 9.60 -3.67 17.62
CA SER A 8 9.35 -4.86 16.80
C SER A 8 9.27 -4.56 15.30
N TYR A 9 8.75 -3.39 14.89
CA TYR A 9 8.71 -3.01 13.46
C TYR A 9 10.11 -2.86 12.87
N PHE A 10 11.05 -2.29 13.62
CA PHE A 10 12.42 -2.03 13.18
C PHE A 10 13.40 -3.15 13.53
N ASP A 11 12.93 -4.27 14.13
CA ASP A 11 13.76 -5.43 14.41
C ASP A 11 14.10 -6.19 13.12
N GLY A 12 15.36 -6.61 13.01
CA GLY A 12 15.90 -7.38 11.89
C GLY A 12 17.32 -6.99 11.55
N ASP A 13 17.84 -7.58 10.48
CA ASP A 13 19.16 -7.28 9.96
C ASP A 13 19.25 -5.84 9.47
N LYS A 14 20.35 -5.19 9.72
CA LYS A 14 20.59 -3.80 9.33
C LYS A 14 21.70 -3.72 8.29
N PRO A 15 21.59 -2.82 7.31
CA PRO A 15 20.49 -1.85 7.10
C PRO A 15 19.19 -2.51 6.65
N LEU A 16 18.03 -1.96 7.09
CA LEU A 16 16.71 -2.39 6.60
C LEU A 16 16.54 -1.91 5.16
N ILE A 17 16.23 -2.84 4.27
CA ILE A 17 15.89 -2.54 2.87
C ILE A 17 14.38 -2.60 2.73
N ILE A 18 13.78 -1.47 2.34
CA ILE A 18 12.34 -1.35 2.16
C ILE A 18 12.06 -1.03 0.68
N PRO A 19 11.58 -1.97 -0.12
CA PRO A 19 11.27 -1.72 -1.53
C PRO A 19 10.18 -0.65 -1.67
N HIS A 20 10.55 0.52 -2.17
CA HIS A 20 9.62 1.63 -2.42
C HIS A 20 8.58 1.22 -3.46
N ARG A 21 7.28 1.26 -3.10
CA ARG A 21 6.13 0.78 -3.89
C ARG A 21 6.30 -0.67 -4.39
N GLY A 22 7.02 -1.48 -3.62
CA GLY A 22 7.31 -2.85 -4.01
C GLY A 22 8.43 -3.04 -5.03
N GLY A 23 9.26 -2.01 -5.29
CA GLY A 23 10.37 -2.07 -6.24
C GLY A 23 10.02 -1.52 -7.62
N SER A 24 9.44 -0.32 -7.68
CA SER A 24 8.86 0.36 -8.86
C SER A 24 9.76 0.46 -10.11
N ASN A 25 11.07 0.26 -9.97
CA ASN A 25 12.00 0.23 -11.11
C ASN A 25 12.17 -1.17 -11.72
N ILE A 26 11.77 -2.23 -11.01
CA ILE A 26 11.97 -3.64 -11.37
C ILE A 26 10.65 -4.30 -11.74
N VAL A 27 9.57 -3.91 -11.05
CA VAL A 27 8.22 -4.43 -11.24
C VAL A 27 7.20 -3.29 -11.25
N PRO A 28 5.97 -3.50 -11.75
CA PRO A 28 4.92 -2.50 -11.65
C PRO A 28 4.68 -2.10 -10.18
N GLU A 29 4.66 -0.80 -9.90
CA GLU A 29 4.49 -0.25 -8.56
C GLU A 29 3.13 -0.56 -7.94
N ASN A 30 3.09 -0.79 -6.62
CA ASN A 30 1.84 -0.97 -5.85
C ASN A 30 0.93 -2.10 -6.39
N THR A 31 1.52 -3.19 -6.88
CA THR A 31 0.78 -4.30 -7.51
C THR A 31 1.00 -5.64 -6.81
N LEU A 32 0.15 -6.61 -7.16
CA LEU A 32 0.31 -8.00 -6.72
C LEU A 32 1.69 -8.55 -7.10
N HIS A 33 2.17 -8.29 -8.33
CA HIS A 33 3.49 -8.75 -8.78
C HIS A 33 4.62 -8.20 -7.90
N GLY A 34 4.57 -6.91 -7.52
CA GLY A 34 5.57 -6.32 -6.62
C GLY A 34 5.58 -6.97 -5.24
N LEU A 35 4.38 -7.24 -4.72
CA LEU A 35 4.23 -7.88 -3.41
C LEU A 35 4.71 -9.35 -3.43
N GLU A 36 4.35 -10.12 -4.45
CA GLU A 36 4.82 -11.50 -4.65
C GLU A 36 6.34 -11.57 -4.79
N LEU A 37 6.94 -10.64 -5.54
CA LEU A 37 8.39 -10.56 -5.68
C LEU A 37 9.06 -10.23 -4.35
N ALA A 38 8.56 -9.27 -3.59
CA ALA A 38 9.12 -8.92 -2.28
C ALA A 38 9.09 -10.10 -1.32
N ILE A 39 8.01 -10.87 -1.30
CA ILE A 39 7.88 -12.08 -0.49
C ILE A 39 8.88 -13.16 -0.96
N LYS A 40 8.96 -13.39 -2.27
CA LYS A 40 9.86 -14.40 -2.87
C LYS A 40 11.33 -14.10 -2.59
N GLU A 41 11.74 -12.83 -2.70
CA GLU A 41 13.12 -12.39 -2.45
C GLU A 41 13.45 -12.25 -0.95
N GLY A 42 12.49 -12.52 -0.06
CA GLY A 42 12.71 -12.55 1.38
C GLY A 42 12.83 -11.18 2.03
N PHE A 43 12.29 -10.11 1.41
CA PHE A 43 12.25 -8.80 2.06
C PHE A 43 11.41 -8.86 3.34
N SER A 44 11.95 -8.29 4.41
CA SER A 44 11.26 -8.18 5.69
C SER A 44 10.24 -7.04 5.75
N HIS A 45 10.40 -6.05 4.87
CA HIS A 45 9.57 -4.85 4.81
C HIS A 45 9.11 -4.56 3.39
N PHE A 46 7.95 -3.90 3.29
CA PHE A 46 7.32 -3.48 2.03
C PHE A 46 6.73 -2.08 2.22
N GLU A 47 7.09 -1.14 1.37
CA GLU A 47 6.47 0.18 1.36
C GLU A 47 5.44 0.27 0.24
N THR A 48 4.31 0.90 0.53
CA THR A 48 3.20 1.06 -0.41
C THR A 48 2.32 2.24 -0.08
N ASP A 49 1.70 2.80 -1.12
CA ASP A 49 0.76 3.90 -1.04
C ASP A 49 -0.68 3.39 -0.98
N LEU A 50 -1.54 4.06 -0.22
CA LEU A 50 -2.93 3.69 -0.06
C LEU A 50 -3.88 4.72 -0.65
N ARG A 51 -4.87 4.22 -1.40
CA ARG A 51 -6.04 4.94 -1.89
C ARG A 51 -7.33 4.21 -1.52
N MET A 52 -8.45 4.90 -1.66
CA MET A 52 -9.78 4.35 -1.39
C MET A 52 -10.64 4.49 -2.64
N SER A 53 -11.32 3.40 -3.03
CA SER A 53 -12.29 3.35 -4.11
C SER A 53 -13.58 4.10 -3.76
N LYS A 54 -14.47 4.25 -4.74
CA LYS A 54 -15.80 4.87 -4.57
C LYS A 54 -16.65 4.15 -3.50
N ASP A 55 -16.58 2.83 -3.46
CA ASP A 55 -17.32 1.97 -2.52
C ASP A 55 -16.55 1.68 -1.21
N GLY A 56 -15.43 2.41 -0.96
CA GLY A 56 -14.72 2.40 0.33
C GLY A 56 -13.70 1.28 0.50
N GLU A 57 -13.30 0.56 -0.56
CA GLU A 57 -12.22 -0.41 -0.48
C GLU A 57 -10.86 0.29 -0.47
N ILE A 58 -9.99 -0.08 0.49
CA ILE A 58 -8.62 0.42 0.58
C ILE A 58 -7.72 -0.50 -0.25
N PHE A 59 -6.95 0.10 -1.17
CA PHE A 59 -6.06 -0.64 -2.06
C PHE A 59 -4.75 0.09 -2.32
N LEU A 60 -3.77 -0.63 -2.86
CA LEU A 60 -2.43 -0.15 -3.11
C LEU A 60 -2.40 0.68 -4.40
N HIS A 61 -2.20 2.00 -4.30
CA HIS A 61 -2.05 2.91 -5.43
C HIS A 61 -1.53 4.28 -4.98
N HIS A 62 -0.67 4.92 -5.80
CA HIS A 62 -0.07 6.21 -5.45
C HIS A 62 -0.93 7.40 -5.88
N ASP A 63 -1.27 7.49 -7.16
CA ASP A 63 -1.83 8.71 -7.77
C ASP A 63 -3.31 8.91 -7.45
N GLU A 64 -3.83 10.11 -7.67
CA GLU A 64 -5.26 10.39 -7.60
C GLU A 64 -6.03 9.76 -8.76
N THR A 65 -5.34 9.49 -9.88
CA THR A 65 -5.92 8.93 -11.10
C THR A 65 -5.16 7.67 -11.56
N PHE A 66 -5.77 6.90 -12.48
CA PHE A 66 -5.15 5.70 -13.06
C PHE A 66 -4.22 5.99 -14.25
N ASP A 67 -4.18 7.21 -14.76
CA ASP A 67 -3.62 7.58 -16.05
C ASP A 67 -2.13 7.24 -16.24
N ARG A 68 -1.32 7.35 -15.18
CA ARG A 68 0.14 7.16 -15.28
C ARG A 68 0.55 5.70 -15.37
N THR A 69 -0.16 4.79 -14.70
CA THR A 69 0.27 3.39 -14.56
C THR A 69 -0.55 2.41 -15.40
N THR A 70 -1.75 2.82 -15.82
CA THR A 70 -2.70 1.97 -16.57
C THR A 70 -3.09 2.55 -17.92
N ASN A 71 -3.93 1.84 -18.65
CA ASN A 71 -4.62 2.32 -19.87
C ASN A 71 -6.02 2.87 -19.57
N VAL A 72 -6.39 3.03 -18.31
CA VAL A 72 -7.66 3.62 -17.87
C VAL A 72 -7.39 5.04 -17.40
N SER A 73 -8.28 5.98 -17.75
CA SER A 73 -8.22 7.38 -17.30
C SER A 73 -9.32 7.67 -16.30
N GLY A 74 -9.03 8.53 -15.33
CA GLY A 74 -10.00 9.02 -14.36
C GLY A 74 -9.56 8.88 -12.91
N LYS A 75 -10.32 9.52 -12.02
CA LYS A 75 -10.03 9.53 -10.59
C LYS A 75 -10.36 8.19 -9.95
N VAL A 76 -9.47 7.69 -9.12
CA VAL A 76 -9.62 6.45 -8.35
C VAL A 76 -10.95 6.39 -7.60
N GLN A 77 -11.35 7.48 -6.99
CA GLN A 77 -12.58 7.59 -6.19
C GLN A 77 -13.89 7.58 -7.01
N ASP A 78 -13.81 7.58 -8.33
CA ASP A 78 -14.99 7.49 -9.21
C ASP A 78 -15.33 6.03 -9.58
N PHE A 79 -14.42 5.08 -9.29
CA PHE A 79 -14.56 3.65 -9.61
C PHE A 79 -14.83 2.81 -8.37
N ASN A 80 -15.73 1.83 -8.48
CA ASN A 80 -15.92 0.80 -7.49
C ASN A 80 -14.80 -0.25 -7.55
N TRP A 81 -14.56 -0.97 -6.47
CA TRP A 81 -13.55 -2.03 -6.45
C TRP A 81 -13.78 -3.10 -7.54
N SER A 82 -15.04 -3.44 -7.82
CA SER A 82 -15.40 -4.41 -8.88
C SER A 82 -14.94 -3.99 -10.28
N GLU A 83 -14.72 -2.70 -10.52
CA GLU A 83 -14.18 -2.14 -11.75
C GLU A 83 -12.65 -2.09 -11.67
N ILE A 84 -12.10 -1.58 -10.57
CA ILE A 84 -10.65 -1.45 -10.32
C ILE A 84 -9.95 -2.82 -10.40
N SER A 85 -10.55 -3.87 -9.85
CA SER A 85 -9.98 -5.22 -9.84
C SER A 85 -9.77 -5.85 -11.22
N LYS A 86 -10.38 -5.29 -12.26
CA LYS A 86 -10.26 -5.74 -13.66
C LYS A 86 -9.21 -4.95 -14.47
N ILE A 87 -8.70 -3.85 -13.92
CA ILE A 87 -7.71 -3.02 -14.57
C ILE A 87 -6.33 -3.70 -14.48
N ASN A 88 -5.60 -3.75 -15.59
CA ASN A 88 -4.19 -4.14 -15.56
C ASN A 88 -3.36 -3.04 -14.90
N ALA A 89 -3.02 -3.20 -13.63
CA ALA A 89 -2.26 -2.23 -12.83
C ALA A 89 -0.83 -2.00 -13.34
N GLY A 90 -0.29 -2.94 -14.11
CA GLY A 90 1.06 -2.89 -14.69
C GLY A 90 1.11 -2.48 -16.17
N TYR A 91 -0.01 -2.05 -16.76
CA TYR A 91 -0.10 -1.84 -18.21
C TYR A 91 1.05 -0.99 -18.79
N LYS A 92 1.25 0.22 -18.25
CA LYS A 92 2.31 1.14 -18.75
C LYS A 92 3.72 0.63 -18.48
N PHE A 93 3.93 -0.09 -17.38
CA PHE A 93 5.22 -0.72 -17.08
C PHE A 93 5.54 -1.81 -18.10
N TYR A 94 4.60 -2.71 -18.36
CA TYR A 94 4.80 -3.82 -19.32
C TYR A 94 4.86 -3.34 -20.77
N GLU A 95 4.11 -2.28 -21.11
CA GLU A 95 4.21 -1.64 -22.43
C GLU A 95 5.63 -1.09 -22.64
N LYS A 96 6.18 -0.35 -21.67
CA LYS A 96 7.53 0.25 -21.73
C LYS A 96 8.64 -0.80 -21.74
N SER A 97 8.48 -1.90 -21.01
CA SER A 97 9.45 -3.00 -20.95
C SER A 97 9.27 -4.03 -22.08
N GLN A 98 8.40 -3.77 -23.07
CA GLN A 98 8.08 -4.65 -24.20
C GLN A 98 7.52 -6.04 -23.79
N GLN A 99 6.89 -6.12 -22.63
CA GLN A 99 6.26 -7.35 -22.10
C GLN A 99 4.72 -7.22 -22.15
N LYS A 100 4.18 -6.83 -23.30
CA LYS A 100 2.78 -6.43 -23.47
C LYS A 100 1.73 -7.49 -23.11
N ASP A 101 2.10 -8.75 -23.14
CA ASP A 101 1.22 -9.87 -22.79
C ASP A 101 1.10 -10.09 -21.26
N LYS A 102 1.93 -9.40 -20.47
CA LYS A 102 1.86 -9.50 -19.01
C LYS A 102 0.79 -8.60 -18.43
N THR A 103 0.20 -9.11 -17.37
CA THR A 103 -0.78 -8.38 -16.55
C THR A 103 -0.47 -8.54 -15.07
N THR A 104 -0.89 -7.59 -14.28
CA THR A 104 -0.92 -7.70 -12.82
C THR A 104 -2.09 -6.92 -12.27
N ASN A 105 -2.57 -7.30 -11.10
CA ASN A 105 -3.74 -6.71 -10.48
C ASN A 105 -3.37 -5.67 -9.43
N PHE A 106 -4.28 -4.73 -9.19
CA PHE A 106 -4.32 -3.99 -7.95
C PHE A 106 -4.62 -4.93 -6.78
N VAL A 107 -4.14 -4.57 -5.59
CA VAL A 107 -4.29 -5.39 -4.38
C VAL A 107 -4.99 -4.57 -3.31
N ARG A 108 -6.02 -5.12 -2.67
CA ARG A 108 -6.60 -4.48 -1.47
C ARG A 108 -5.65 -4.61 -0.30
N LEU A 109 -5.68 -3.62 0.59
CA LEU A 109 -4.88 -3.66 1.81
C LEU A 109 -5.12 -4.93 2.63
N VAL A 110 -6.39 -5.34 2.75
CA VAL A 110 -6.76 -6.55 3.50
C VAL A 110 -6.13 -7.81 2.91
N ASP A 111 -6.05 -7.91 1.59
CA ASP A 111 -5.46 -9.06 0.90
C ASP A 111 -3.92 -9.02 0.99
N ALA A 112 -3.31 -7.83 0.81
CA ALA A 112 -1.88 -7.64 0.96
C ALA A 112 -1.37 -8.05 2.35
N LEU A 113 -2.06 -7.62 3.41
CA LEU A 113 -1.70 -7.97 4.79
C LEU A 113 -1.86 -9.47 5.09
N LYS A 114 -2.71 -10.20 4.36
CA LYS A 114 -2.91 -11.65 4.52
C LYS A 114 -1.88 -12.49 3.78
N MET A 115 -1.21 -11.96 2.74
CA MET A 115 -0.31 -12.75 1.91
C MET A 115 0.91 -13.28 2.67
N ASN A 116 1.42 -12.51 3.63
CA ASN A 116 2.53 -12.95 4.48
C ASN A 116 2.46 -12.26 5.84
N GLU A 117 2.23 -13.02 6.90
CA GLU A 117 2.11 -12.48 8.27
C GLU A 117 3.43 -11.97 8.85
N LYS A 118 4.57 -12.35 8.27
CA LYS A 118 5.90 -11.88 8.68
C LYS A 118 6.32 -10.58 7.98
N LEU A 119 5.70 -10.25 6.84
CA LEU A 119 6.01 -9.04 6.09
C LEU A 119 5.49 -7.81 6.84
N LYS A 120 6.38 -6.84 7.05
CA LYS A 120 6.06 -5.57 7.69
C LYS A 120 5.79 -4.51 6.63
N PHE A 121 4.80 -3.66 6.87
CA PHE A 121 4.34 -2.69 5.89
C PHE A 121 4.55 -1.25 6.35
N ASN A 122 5.13 -0.41 5.49
CA ASN A 122 5.02 1.05 5.58
C ASN A 122 3.89 1.50 4.65
N LEU A 123 2.83 2.04 5.23
CA LEU A 123 1.60 2.43 4.53
C LEU A 123 1.52 3.96 4.42
N ASP A 124 1.77 4.52 3.24
CA ASP A 124 1.63 5.96 2.99
C ASP A 124 0.20 6.33 2.60
N LEU A 125 -0.44 7.15 3.42
CA LEU A 125 -1.82 7.62 3.18
C LEU A 125 -1.83 8.73 2.12
N LYS A 126 -2.43 8.46 0.95
CA LYS A 126 -2.52 9.42 -0.16
C LYS A 126 -3.85 10.18 -0.25
N GLN A 127 -4.79 9.86 0.63
CA GLN A 127 -6.15 10.43 0.60
C GLN A 127 -6.67 10.68 2.02
N THR A 128 -7.46 11.72 2.22
CA THR A 128 -8.21 11.98 3.46
C THR A 128 -9.45 11.08 3.56
N GLY A 129 -9.99 10.92 4.78
CA GLY A 129 -11.23 10.18 5.03
C GLY A 129 -11.08 8.66 5.08
N MET A 130 -9.87 8.11 4.89
CA MET A 130 -9.64 6.66 4.88
C MET A 130 -9.12 6.10 6.21
N ALA A 131 -8.71 6.96 7.14
CA ALA A 131 -8.02 6.57 8.38
C ALA A 131 -8.79 5.51 9.18
N LYS A 132 -10.08 5.71 9.41
CA LYS A 132 -10.94 4.78 10.15
C LYS A 132 -10.95 3.39 9.53
N LYS A 133 -11.14 3.30 8.20
CA LYS A 133 -11.17 2.02 7.48
C LYS A 133 -9.83 1.31 7.51
N VAL A 134 -8.72 2.03 7.36
CA VAL A 134 -7.36 1.46 7.48
C VAL A 134 -7.15 0.87 8.87
N VAL A 135 -7.52 1.59 9.95
CA VAL A 135 -7.42 1.11 11.33
C VAL A 135 -8.29 -0.14 11.55
N GLU A 136 -9.52 -0.16 11.03
CA GLU A 136 -10.40 -1.33 11.12
C GLU A 136 -9.76 -2.57 10.48
N ILE A 137 -9.15 -2.43 9.28
CA ILE A 137 -8.46 -3.52 8.60
C ILE A 137 -7.26 -4.01 9.42
N ILE A 138 -6.40 -3.10 9.90
CA ILE A 138 -5.22 -3.43 10.71
C ILE A 138 -5.63 -4.19 11.98
N ASN A 139 -6.68 -3.72 12.67
CA ASN A 139 -7.19 -4.35 13.89
C ASN A 139 -7.79 -5.74 13.62
N SER A 140 -8.59 -5.88 12.55
CA SER A 140 -9.24 -7.15 12.20
C SER A 140 -8.24 -8.27 11.88
N LEU A 141 -7.03 -7.91 11.46
CA LEU A 141 -5.95 -8.84 11.12
C LEU A 141 -4.85 -8.94 12.20
N ASN A 142 -5.03 -8.29 13.36
CA ASN A 142 -4.01 -8.20 14.41
C ASN A 142 -2.65 -7.71 13.89
N ALA A 143 -2.65 -6.82 12.89
CA ALA A 143 -1.44 -6.42 12.16
C ALA A 143 -0.69 -5.21 12.76
N LYS A 144 -1.03 -4.75 13.96
CA LYS A 144 -0.49 -3.53 14.59
C LYS A 144 1.04 -3.52 14.69
N GLU A 145 1.63 -4.64 15.09
CA GLU A 145 3.07 -4.77 15.33
C GLU A 145 3.91 -4.79 14.04
N ARG A 146 3.28 -4.93 12.90
CA ARG A 146 3.93 -5.02 11.59
C ARG A 146 3.52 -3.93 10.59
N VAL A 147 2.84 -2.90 11.07
CA VAL A 147 2.41 -1.77 10.23
C VAL A 147 2.92 -0.47 10.80
N LEU A 148 3.57 0.30 9.95
CA LEU A 148 3.93 1.69 10.15
C LEU A 148 3.09 2.53 9.20
N VAL A 149 2.48 3.61 9.68
CA VAL A 149 1.69 4.51 8.85
C VAL A 149 2.46 5.81 8.63
N SER A 150 2.50 6.27 7.39
CA SER A 150 3.18 7.50 6.99
C SER A 150 2.30 8.40 6.14
N SER A 151 2.63 9.67 6.05
CA SER A 151 2.08 10.59 5.06
C SER A 151 2.92 11.85 4.93
N PHE A 152 2.92 12.44 3.74
CA PHE A 152 3.42 13.81 3.47
C PHE A 152 2.42 14.91 3.89
N SER A 153 1.24 14.56 4.35
CA SER A 153 0.19 15.51 4.75
C SER A 153 -0.06 15.43 6.25
N PRO A 154 0.25 16.50 7.01
CA PRO A 154 -0.08 16.56 8.43
C PRO A 154 -1.57 16.28 8.70
N LYS A 155 -2.47 16.80 7.85
CA LYS A 155 -3.91 16.59 7.96
C LYS A 155 -4.30 15.11 7.96
N ARG A 156 -3.68 14.29 7.08
CA ARG A 156 -3.96 12.85 7.02
C ARG A 156 -3.46 12.13 8.26
N LEU A 157 -2.31 12.54 8.79
CA LEU A 157 -1.77 12.00 10.04
C LEU A 157 -2.65 12.38 11.23
N ASP A 158 -3.14 13.62 11.30
CA ASP A 158 -4.07 14.06 12.34
C ASP A 158 -5.37 13.25 12.30
N GLU A 159 -5.94 13.02 11.10
CA GLU A 159 -7.11 12.14 10.94
C GLU A 159 -6.83 10.73 11.47
N PHE A 160 -5.63 10.20 11.21
CA PHE A 160 -5.25 8.87 11.68
C PHE A 160 -5.03 8.83 13.21
N LEU A 161 -4.35 9.82 13.79
CA LEU A 161 -4.13 9.95 15.24
C LEU A 161 -5.43 10.04 16.02
N ASN A 162 -6.45 10.66 15.45
CA ASN A 162 -7.77 10.77 16.09
C ASN A 162 -8.51 9.42 16.21
N VAL A 163 -8.14 8.41 15.41
CA VAL A 163 -8.79 7.09 15.41
C VAL A 163 -7.87 5.94 15.83
N SER A 164 -6.57 6.18 15.96
CA SER A 164 -5.58 5.15 16.30
C SER A 164 -4.39 5.72 17.08
N LYS A 165 -3.80 4.88 17.94
CA LYS A 165 -2.52 5.13 18.63
C LYS A 165 -1.35 4.38 17.96
N LEU A 166 -1.49 3.92 16.73
CA LEU A 166 -0.41 3.30 15.99
C LEU A 166 0.74 4.28 15.75
N SER A 167 1.95 3.75 15.57
CA SER A 167 3.09 4.58 15.22
C SER A 167 2.94 5.22 13.86
N LEU A 168 3.31 6.49 13.80
CA LEU A 168 3.24 7.32 12.62
C LEU A 168 4.62 7.90 12.29
N ILE A 169 4.88 8.07 10.99
CA ILE A 169 5.98 8.90 10.51
C ILE A 169 5.42 9.99 9.59
N HIS A 170 5.79 11.24 9.91
CA HIS A 170 5.63 12.35 8.97
C HIS A 170 6.84 12.39 8.04
N ILE A 171 6.57 12.27 6.77
CA ILE A 171 7.60 12.34 5.72
C ILE A 171 7.63 13.76 5.15
#